data_b3bb80fffbcffcab0b3955b68b00e10f
#
_entry.id   b3bb80fffbcffcab0b3955b68b00e10f
#
_cell.length_a   1.000
_cell.length_b   1.000
_cell.length_c   1.000
_cell.angle_alpha   90.00
_cell.angle_beta   90.00
_cell.angle_gamma   90.00
#
_symmetry.space_group_name_H-M   'P 1'
#
loop_
_entity.id
_entity.type
_entity.pdbx_description
1 polymer ?
#
loop_
_entity_poly.entity_id
_entity_poly.type
_entity_poly.pdbx_seq_one_letter_code
_entity_poly.pdbx_strand_id
1 'polypeptide(L)'
;VDGFLAKIYAIQNGTPKPVEIGDGRIEFALYEEVVEGEPLQVWRYEEVALKRQMSNSRIGIVYDFQISWDSKNKPRKKAAVLARYIAPDGREIRALPVVLSLEP
;
A
#
# COMPACT_ATOMS: atom_id res chain seq x y z
N VAL A 1 -4.42 10.61 -14.83
CA VAL A 1 -3.88 9.61 -13.88
C VAL A 1 -5.03 8.77 -13.34
N ASP A 2 -4.92 7.46 -13.54
CA ASP A 2 -6.02 6.54 -13.20
C ASP A 2 -5.67 5.59 -12.05
N GLY A 3 -4.57 5.83 -11.36
CA GLY A 3 -4.13 4.97 -10.29
C GLY A 3 -2.76 5.34 -9.77
N PHE A 4 -2.12 4.41 -9.09
CA PHE A 4 -0.79 4.63 -8.54
C PHE A 4 0.02 3.32 -8.51
N LEU A 5 1.33 3.48 -8.43
CA LEU A 5 2.26 2.38 -8.23
C LEU A 5 2.78 2.47 -6.81
N ALA A 6 2.90 1.33 -6.14
CA ALA A 6 3.44 1.27 -4.78
C ALA A 6 4.46 0.16 -4.67
N LYS A 7 5.52 0.43 -3.92
CA LYS A 7 6.52 -0.58 -3.55
C LYS A 7 6.55 -0.68 -2.04
N ILE A 8 6.41 -1.89 -1.53
CA ILE A 8 6.43 -2.15 -0.10
C ILE A 8 7.59 -3.08 0.24
N TYR A 9 8.38 -2.66 1.21
CA TYR A 9 9.46 -3.46 1.77
C TYR A 9 9.10 -3.74 3.23
N ALA A 10 9.01 -5.03 3.58
CA ALA A 10 8.75 -5.41 4.96
C ALA A 10 10.07 -5.57 5.69
N ILE A 11 10.30 -4.69 6.66
CA ILE A 11 11.54 -4.69 7.45
C ILE A 11 11.23 -5.20 8.85
N GLN A 12 11.97 -6.21 9.27
CA GLN A 12 11.84 -6.77 10.61
C GLN A 12 12.94 -6.19 11.48
N ASN A 13 12.61 -5.89 12.74
CA ASN A 13 13.60 -5.37 13.68
C ASN A 13 14.80 -6.30 13.80
N GLY A 14 16.00 -5.73 13.74
CA GLY A 14 17.25 -6.50 13.85
C GLY A 14 17.74 -7.10 12.55
N THR A 15 16.98 -6.97 11.45
CA THR A 15 17.41 -7.44 10.13
C THR A 15 17.60 -6.27 9.19
N PRO A 16 18.74 -6.18 8.49
CA PRO A 16 18.98 -5.08 7.56
C PRO A 16 18.29 -5.24 6.20
N LYS A 17 17.80 -6.43 5.89
CA LYS A 17 17.20 -6.73 4.59
C LYS A 17 15.69 -6.88 4.68
N PRO A 18 14.95 -6.51 3.63
CA PRO A 18 13.52 -6.79 3.57
C PRO A 18 13.23 -8.29 3.66
N VAL A 19 12.14 -8.63 4.33
CA VAL A 19 11.71 -10.02 4.54
C VAL A 19 10.39 -10.30 3.84
N GLU A 20 10.12 -11.59 3.61
CA GLU A 20 8.84 -12.01 3.05
C GLU A 20 7.74 -11.86 4.13
N ILE A 21 6.58 -11.36 3.71
CA ILE A 21 5.41 -11.31 4.58
C ILE A 21 4.74 -12.67 4.52
N GLY A 22 4.84 -13.44 5.60
CA GLY A 22 4.26 -14.78 5.66
C GLY A 22 2.76 -14.79 5.86
N ASP A 23 2.30 -14.08 6.88
CA ASP A 23 0.89 -14.02 7.24
C ASP A 23 0.43 -12.58 7.34
N GLY A 24 -0.89 -12.39 7.40
CA GLY A 24 -1.47 -11.05 7.48
C GLY A 24 -1.82 -10.51 6.12
N ARG A 25 -2.08 -9.20 6.06
CA ARG A 25 -2.48 -8.56 4.80
C ARG A 25 -1.94 -7.15 4.70
N ILE A 26 -1.84 -6.67 3.46
CA ILE A 26 -1.52 -5.28 3.16
C ILE A 26 -2.79 -4.62 2.63
N GLU A 27 -3.08 -3.43 3.15
CA GLU A 27 -4.21 -2.63 2.69
C GLU A 27 -3.71 -1.26 2.25
N PHE A 28 -4.32 -0.75 1.18
CA PHE A 28 -4.10 0.62 0.72
C PHE A 28 -5.42 1.35 0.84
N ALA A 29 -5.39 2.52 1.45
CA ALA A 29 -6.56 3.39 1.55
C ALA A 29 -6.28 4.69 0.80
N LEU A 30 -7.23 5.10 -0.03
CA LEU A 30 -7.13 6.31 -0.86
C LEU A 30 -8.04 7.39 -0.30
N TYR A 31 -7.48 8.59 -0.13
CA TYR A 31 -8.21 9.75 0.38
C TYR A 31 -8.02 10.93 -0.54
N GLU A 32 -8.95 11.89 -0.45
CA GLU A 32 -8.79 13.19 -1.10
C GLU A 32 -7.91 14.09 -0.23
N GLU A 33 -6.76 14.51 -0.75
CA GLU A 33 -5.81 15.42 -0.12
C GLU A 33 -5.14 14.96 1.18
N VAL A 34 -5.90 14.54 2.19
CA VAL A 34 -5.36 14.15 3.50
C VAL A 34 -5.99 12.84 3.97
N VAL A 35 -5.26 12.11 4.80
CA VAL A 35 -5.75 10.86 5.41
C VAL A 35 -6.66 11.23 6.58
N GLU A 36 -7.93 11.44 6.27
CA GLU A 36 -8.92 11.89 7.23
C GLU A 36 -10.31 11.41 6.80
N GLY A 37 -11.12 11.01 7.77
CA GLY A 37 -12.47 10.52 7.51
C GLY A 37 -12.49 9.17 6.82
N GLU A 38 -13.52 8.93 6.02
CA GLU A 38 -13.65 7.68 5.28
C GLU A 38 -12.84 7.72 3.99
N PRO A 39 -12.13 6.63 3.66
CA PRO A 39 -11.39 6.58 2.40
C PRO A 39 -12.34 6.54 1.20
N LEU A 40 -11.86 7.06 0.09
CA LEU A 40 -12.58 6.96 -1.18
C LEU A 40 -12.64 5.51 -1.65
N GLN A 41 -11.53 4.80 -1.51
CA GLN A 41 -11.42 3.39 -1.90
C GLN A 41 -10.38 2.71 -1.01
N VAL A 42 -10.55 1.39 -0.85
CA VAL A 42 -9.62 0.55 -0.10
C VAL A 42 -9.33 -0.71 -0.90
N TRP A 43 -8.08 -1.12 -0.96
CA TRP A 43 -7.65 -2.37 -1.60
C TRP A 43 -6.97 -3.25 -0.55
N ARG A 44 -7.29 -4.53 -0.57
CA ARG A 44 -6.75 -5.51 0.38
C ARG A 44 -6.06 -6.64 -0.37
N TYR A 45 -4.87 -6.99 0.08
CA TYR A 45 -4.09 -8.08 -0.49
C TYR A 45 -3.69 -9.02 0.63
N GLU A 46 -4.11 -10.26 0.55
CA GLU A 46 -3.75 -11.29 1.53
C GLU A 46 -3.43 -12.61 0.83
N GLU A 47 -2.68 -13.47 1.50
CA GLU A 47 -2.29 -14.81 1.04
C GLU A 47 -1.79 -14.83 -0.41
N VAL A 48 -2.51 -15.52 -1.30
CA VAL A 48 -2.10 -15.70 -2.70
C VAL A 48 -2.00 -14.36 -3.44
N ALA A 49 -2.95 -13.46 -3.20
CA ALA A 49 -2.95 -12.16 -3.86
C ALA A 49 -1.73 -11.34 -3.46
N LEU A 50 -1.34 -11.39 -2.20
CA LEU A 50 -0.14 -10.70 -1.72
C LEU A 50 1.12 -11.34 -2.29
N LYS A 51 1.20 -12.66 -2.30
CA LYS A 51 2.35 -13.40 -2.82
C LYS A 51 2.61 -13.13 -4.29
N ARG A 52 1.56 -12.91 -5.08
CA ARG A 52 1.67 -12.58 -6.49
C ARG A 52 2.36 -11.24 -6.75
N GLN A 53 2.38 -10.35 -5.77
CA GLN A 53 3.01 -9.04 -5.89
C GLN A 53 4.49 -9.06 -5.55
N MET A 54 4.99 -10.18 -5.06
CA MET A 54 6.37 -10.31 -4.59
C MET A 54 7.34 -10.42 -5.75
N SER A 55 8.45 -9.70 -5.66
CA SER A 55 9.57 -9.84 -6.59
C SER A 55 10.89 -9.61 -5.84
N ASN A 56 12.00 -9.85 -6.52
CA ASN A 56 13.32 -9.63 -5.95
C ASN A 56 13.93 -8.35 -6.50
N SER A 57 14.54 -7.56 -5.62
CA SER A 57 15.24 -6.35 -5.98
C SER A 57 16.68 -6.42 -5.48
N ARG A 58 17.48 -5.40 -5.77
CA ARG A 58 18.86 -5.32 -5.30
C ARG A 58 18.98 -5.34 -3.78
N ILE A 59 17.98 -4.80 -3.09
CA ILE A 59 18.00 -4.71 -1.63
C ILE A 59 17.23 -5.85 -0.96
N GLY A 60 16.61 -6.73 -1.74
CA GLY A 60 15.88 -7.89 -1.23
C GLY A 60 14.46 -7.98 -1.78
N ILE A 61 13.60 -8.64 -1.03
CA ILE A 61 12.22 -8.88 -1.43
C ILE A 61 11.43 -7.57 -1.42
N VAL A 62 10.68 -7.34 -2.49
CA VAL A 62 9.79 -6.18 -2.61
C VAL A 62 8.42 -6.64 -3.07
N TYR A 63 7.38 -5.96 -2.59
CA TYR A 63 6.02 -6.14 -3.07
C TYR A 63 5.66 -4.95 -3.95
N ASP A 64 5.39 -5.22 -5.23
CA ASP A 64 5.03 -4.20 -6.22
C ASP A 64 3.53 -4.25 -6.47
N PHE A 65 2.89 -3.09 -6.37
CA PHE A 65 1.44 -2.97 -6.61
C PHE A 65 1.19 -1.94 -7.70
N GLN A 66 0.37 -2.32 -8.66
CA GLN A 66 -0.16 -1.41 -9.65
C GLN A 66 -1.66 -1.34 -9.40
N ILE A 67 -2.14 -0.22 -8.91
CA ILE A 67 -3.51 -0.05 -8.46
C ILE A 67 -4.21 0.99 -9.31
N SER A 68 -5.36 0.62 -9.88
CA SER A 68 -6.21 1.52 -10.63
C SER A 68 -7.43 1.86 -9.80
N TRP A 69 -7.77 3.13 -9.71
CA TRP A 69 -8.96 3.53 -8.96
C TRP A 69 -10.18 3.63 -9.86
N ASP A 70 -11.34 3.49 -9.20
CA ASP A 70 -12.63 3.64 -9.86
C ASP A 70 -12.84 5.11 -10.24
N SER A 71 -13.28 5.35 -11.46
CA SER A 71 -13.54 6.70 -11.96
C SER A 71 -14.63 7.45 -11.19
N LYS A 72 -15.51 6.73 -10.50
CA LYS A 72 -16.58 7.34 -9.70
C LYS A 72 -16.10 7.93 -8.39
N ASN A 73 -15.09 7.30 -7.79
CA ASN A 73 -14.56 7.67 -6.48
C ASN A 73 -13.11 8.10 -6.55
N LYS A 74 -12.73 8.74 -7.64
CA LYS A 74 -11.35 9.18 -7.83
C LYS A 74 -11.06 10.49 -7.12
N PRO A 75 -9.83 10.71 -6.66
CA PRO A 75 -9.44 12.00 -6.11
C PRO A 75 -9.39 13.05 -7.22
N ARG A 76 -9.63 14.30 -6.84
CA ARG A 76 -9.71 15.42 -7.81
C ARG A 76 -8.40 16.16 -7.97
N LYS A 77 -7.79 16.59 -6.89
CA LYS A 77 -6.58 17.41 -6.91
C LYS A 77 -5.35 16.67 -6.41
N LYS A 78 -5.48 15.99 -5.29
CA LYS A 78 -4.40 15.25 -4.66
C LYS A 78 -4.92 13.93 -4.15
N ALA A 79 -4.13 12.89 -4.35
CA ALA A 79 -4.42 11.57 -3.79
C ALA A 79 -3.53 11.36 -2.57
N ALA A 80 -4.13 11.13 -1.42
CA ALA A 80 -3.40 10.72 -0.24
C ALA A 80 -3.57 9.22 -0.07
N VAL A 81 -2.47 8.48 -0.05
CA VAL A 81 -2.47 7.03 0.02
C VAL A 81 -1.84 6.59 1.34
N LEU A 82 -2.55 5.77 2.08
CA LEU A 82 -2.06 5.15 3.30
C LEU A 82 -1.92 3.65 3.08
N ALA A 83 -0.72 3.12 3.26
CA ALA A 83 -0.47 1.69 3.24
C ALA A 83 -0.35 1.20 4.67
N ARG A 84 -0.92 0.02 4.96
CA ARG A 84 -0.81 -0.58 6.27
C ARG A 84 -0.71 -2.10 6.18
N TYR A 85 0.03 -2.67 7.11
CA TYR A 85 0.11 -4.11 7.30
C TYR A 85 -0.73 -4.48 8.51
N ILE A 86 -1.56 -5.49 8.37
CA ILE A 86 -2.40 -6.01 9.47
C ILE A 86 -2.00 -7.46 9.72
N ALA A 87 -1.43 -7.71 10.89
CA ALA A 87 -1.00 -9.04 11.29
C ALA A 87 -2.22 -9.93 11.60
N PRO A 88 -2.04 -11.27 11.59
CA PRO A 88 -3.15 -12.19 11.92
C PRO A 88 -3.79 -11.96 13.29
N ASP A 89 -3.03 -11.43 14.25
CA ASP A 89 -3.54 -11.12 15.59
C ASP A 89 -4.22 -9.76 15.69
N GLY A 90 -4.32 -9.04 14.57
CA GLY A 90 -4.97 -7.73 14.52
C GLY A 90 -4.06 -6.53 14.70
N ARG A 91 -2.77 -6.74 15.01
CA ARG A 91 -1.84 -5.62 15.12
C ARG A 91 -1.67 -4.92 13.78
N GLU A 92 -1.58 -3.60 13.83
CA GLU A 92 -1.50 -2.78 12.64
C GLU A 92 -0.20 -1.98 12.61
N ILE A 93 0.46 -1.97 11.46
CA ILE A 93 1.64 -1.15 11.21
C ILE A 93 1.33 -0.26 10.01
N ARG A 94 1.40 1.05 10.22
CA ARG A 94 1.11 2.03 9.16
C ARG A 94 2.39 2.60 8.60
N ALA A 95 2.45 2.69 7.28
CA ALA A 95 3.48 3.46 6.60
C ALA A 95 3.12 4.94 6.67
N LEU A 96 4.10 5.81 6.45
CA LEU A 96 3.80 7.23 6.33
C LEU A 96 2.94 7.47 5.09
N PRO A 97 1.89 8.31 5.20
CA PRO A 97 1.06 8.62 4.04
C PRO A 97 1.86 9.31 2.94
N VAL A 98 1.51 9.01 1.70
CA VAL A 98 2.11 9.65 0.53
C VAL A 98 1.03 10.47 -0.17
N VAL A 99 1.37 11.71 -0.51
CA VAL A 99 0.44 12.58 -1.25
C VAL A 99 0.95 12.76 -2.67
N LEU A 100 0.09 12.46 -3.62
CA LEU A 100 0.39 12.57 -5.05
C LEU A 100 -0.42 13.71 -5.64
N SER A 101 0.25 14.63 -6.33
CA SER A 101 -0.44 15.70 -7.05
C SER A 101 -0.97 15.15 -8.37
N LEU A 102 -2.24 15.40 -8.66
CA LEU A 102 -2.90 14.94 -9.88
C LEU A 102 -3.04 16.08 -10.91
N GLU A 103 -2.68 17.28 -10.52
CA GLU A 103 -2.72 18.42 -11.44
C GLU A 103 -1.48 18.43 -12.32
N PRO A 104 -1.64 18.74 -13.64
CA PRO A 104 -0.51 18.83 -14.55
C PRO A 104 0.43 19.99 -14.21
#